data_39225eb69d4fe00f6953514228a488ba
#
_entry.id   39225eb69d4fe00f6953514228a488ba
#
_cell.length_a   1.000
_cell.length_b   1.000
_cell.length_c   1.000
_cell.angle_alpha   90.00
_cell.angle_beta   90.00
_cell.angle_gamma   90.00
#
_symmetry.space_group_name_H-M   'P 1'
#
loop_
_entity.id
_entity.type
_entity.pdbx_description
1 polymer ?
#
loop_
_entity_poly.entity_id
_entity_poly.type
_entity_poly.pdbx_seq_one_letter_code
_entity_poly.pdbx_strand_id
1 'polypeptide(L)'
;EIASCLVGSEMCIRDSITDEIKRNVKLLGNKYKFDFVITEIGGTVGDIESLPYLESIRQLKWELGKNALCVHLTYVPYLAAAGELKTKPTQHSVKELQSVGIQPDVLVLRAEHPLSDGLRKKVAQFCNVDDKAVVQSIDAETIYEVPILMQAQGLDSTILEKMGLPVGETPGLGPWRKFLERRHAAETKKPINIALVGKYDLQ
;
A
#
# COMPACT_ATOMS: atom_id res chain seq x y z
N GLU A 1 -28.99 3.69 35.29
CA GLU A 1 -27.80 4.51 35.00
C GLU A 1 -26.62 3.68 34.49
N ILE A 2 -26.33 2.50 35.05
CA ILE A 2 -25.22 1.63 34.59
C ILE A 2 -25.47 1.05 33.19
N ALA A 3 -26.71 0.66 32.86
CA ALA A 3 -27.03 0.12 31.52
C ALA A 3 -26.99 1.21 30.42
N SER A 4 -27.40 2.43 30.74
CA SER A 4 -27.30 3.59 29.84
C SER A 4 -25.85 4.00 29.59
N CYS A 5 -24.99 3.86 30.61
CA CYS A 5 -23.55 4.15 30.50
C CYS A 5 -22.81 3.12 29.63
N LEU A 6 -23.21 1.84 29.68
CA LEU A 6 -22.54 0.79 28.86
C LEU A 6 -22.85 0.94 27.36
N VAL A 7 -24.07 1.22 26.97
CA VAL A 7 -24.44 1.44 25.57
C VAL A 7 -23.84 2.74 25.04
N GLY A 8 -23.82 3.80 25.84
CA GLY A 8 -23.16 5.05 25.50
C GLY A 8 -21.62 4.96 25.45
N SER A 9 -21.02 4.12 26.32
CA SER A 9 -19.56 3.99 26.36
C SER A 9 -18.96 3.22 25.18
N GLU A 10 -19.63 2.18 24.68
CA GLU A 10 -19.14 1.46 23.50
C GLU A 10 -19.15 2.34 22.25
N MET A 11 -20.20 3.12 22.05
CA MET A 11 -20.27 4.09 20.94
C MET A 11 -19.25 5.21 21.12
N CYS A 12 -19.11 5.76 22.33
CA CYS A 12 -18.11 6.81 22.62
C CYS A 12 -16.67 6.34 22.47
N ILE A 13 -16.33 5.12 22.92
CA ILE A 13 -14.96 4.60 22.81
C ILE A 13 -14.59 4.36 21.35
N ARG A 14 -15.47 3.73 20.59
CA ARG A 14 -15.23 3.49 19.17
C ARG A 14 -15.10 4.79 18.37
N ASP A 15 -16.01 5.71 18.56
CA ASP A 15 -16.00 7.00 17.86
C ASP A 15 -14.79 7.84 18.28
N SER A 16 -14.42 7.84 19.56
CA SER A 16 -13.25 8.56 20.05
C SER A 16 -11.93 8.03 19.48
N ILE A 17 -11.77 6.70 19.34
CA ILE A 17 -10.58 6.09 18.75
C ILE A 17 -10.51 6.37 17.25
N THR A 18 -11.60 6.16 16.52
CA THR A 18 -11.64 6.39 15.07
C THR A 18 -11.45 7.88 14.75
N ASP A 19 -12.04 8.77 15.53
CA ASP A 19 -11.87 10.22 15.36
C ASP A 19 -10.43 10.67 15.63
N GLU A 20 -9.78 10.10 16.64
CA GLU A 20 -8.37 10.39 16.93
C GLU A 20 -7.47 9.92 15.79
N ILE A 21 -7.69 8.70 15.25
CA ILE A 21 -6.97 8.19 14.09
C ILE A 21 -7.20 9.09 12.88
N LYS A 22 -8.45 9.43 12.56
CA LYS A 22 -8.80 10.29 11.43
C LYS A 22 -8.19 11.68 11.58
N ARG A 23 -8.19 12.24 12.81
CA ARG A 23 -7.55 13.51 13.12
C ARG A 23 -6.06 13.48 12.84
N ASN A 24 -5.36 12.43 13.27
CA ASN A 24 -3.92 12.26 13.04
C ASN A 24 -3.59 12.09 11.56
N VAL A 25 -4.36 11.32 10.81
CA VAL A 25 -4.19 11.18 9.35
C VAL A 25 -4.33 12.54 8.65
N LYS A 26 -5.33 13.34 9.01
CA LYS A 26 -5.57 14.66 8.42
C LYS A 26 -4.58 15.74 8.91
N LEU A 27 -3.93 15.52 10.06
CA LEU A 27 -3.09 16.53 10.73
C LEU A 27 -1.96 17.04 9.84
N LEU A 28 -1.24 16.15 9.16
CA LEU A 28 -0.10 16.52 8.33
C LEU A 28 -0.51 17.41 7.16
N GLY A 29 -1.56 17.03 6.46
CA GLY A 29 -2.10 17.83 5.35
C GLY A 29 -2.58 19.19 5.82
N ASN A 30 -3.30 19.26 6.94
CA ASN A 30 -3.82 20.50 7.49
C ASN A 30 -2.72 21.43 8.00
N LYS A 31 -1.72 20.88 8.73
CA LYS A 31 -0.65 21.65 9.35
C LYS A 31 0.37 22.17 8.35
N TYR A 32 0.76 21.34 7.37
CA TYR A 32 1.85 21.66 6.46
C TYR A 32 1.39 21.97 5.04
N LYS A 33 0.07 21.89 4.77
CA LYS A 33 -0.52 22.15 3.45
C LYS A 33 0.06 21.25 2.35
N PHE A 34 0.31 20.00 2.66
CA PHE A 34 0.73 19.01 1.68
C PHE A 34 -0.40 18.69 0.71
N ASP A 35 -0.06 18.55 -0.58
CA ASP A 35 -1.00 18.15 -1.61
C ASP A 35 -1.44 16.69 -1.45
N PHE A 36 -0.53 15.84 -0.99
CA PHE A 36 -0.76 14.42 -0.74
C PHE A 36 -0.28 14.02 0.65
N VAL A 37 -1.06 13.17 1.30
CA VAL A 37 -0.69 12.48 2.55
C VAL A 37 -0.81 10.99 2.31
N ILE A 38 0.28 10.27 2.49
CA ILE A 38 0.31 8.81 2.38
C ILE A 38 0.35 8.25 3.80
N THR A 39 -0.66 7.45 4.13
CA THR A 39 -0.76 6.79 5.43
C THR A 39 -0.64 5.29 5.23
N GLU A 40 0.33 4.67 5.87
CA GLU A 40 0.48 3.22 5.90
C GLU A 40 -0.28 2.63 7.09
N ILE A 41 -1.04 1.57 6.84
CA ILE A 41 -1.63 0.74 7.87
C ILE A 41 -0.87 -0.58 7.90
N GLY A 42 -0.16 -0.81 8.99
CA GLY A 42 0.61 -2.03 9.19
C GLY A 42 -0.27 -3.22 9.56
N GLY A 43 0.32 -4.41 9.49
CA GLY A 43 -0.32 -5.67 9.78
C GLY A 43 -1.11 -6.27 8.62
N THR A 44 -1.67 -7.44 8.84
CA THR A 44 -2.49 -8.15 7.86
C THR A 44 -3.96 -7.74 8.02
N VAL A 45 -4.67 -7.55 6.91
CA VAL A 45 -6.11 -7.32 6.96
C VAL A 45 -6.80 -8.52 7.60
N GLY A 46 -7.60 -8.27 8.64
CA GLY A 46 -8.24 -9.31 9.47
C GLY A 46 -7.59 -9.47 10.85
N ASP A 47 -6.41 -8.91 11.09
CA ASP A 47 -5.81 -8.89 12.42
C ASP A 47 -6.62 -7.99 13.36
N ILE A 48 -6.77 -8.41 14.60
CA ILE A 48 -7.59 -7.69 15.61
C ILE A 48 -7.07 -6.26 15.82
N GLU A 49 -5.76 -6.08 15.84
CA GLU A 49 -5.11 -4.78 16.06
C GLU A 49 -5.41 -3.78 14.94
N SER A 50 -5.67 -4.25 13.72
CA SER A 50 -5.92 -3.39 12.57
C SER A 50 -7.36 -2.89 12.47
N LEU A 51 -8.31 -3.49 13.17
CA LEU A 51 -9.75 -3.18 13.05
C LEU A 51 -10.10 -1.70 13.29
N PRO A 52 -9.58 -1.00 14.33
CA PRO A 52 -9.86 0.42 14.52
C PRO A 52 -9.35 1.30 13.38
N TYR A 53 -8.20 0.94 12.80
CA TYR A 53 -7.63 1.65 11.66
C TYR A 53 -8.43 1.43 10.40
N LEU A 54 -8.85 0.19 10.14
CA LEU A 54 -9.69 -0.14 8.98
C LEU A 54 -11.04 0.58 9.04
N GLU A 55 -11.68 0.60 10.22
CA GLU A 55 -12.92 1.36 10.41
C GLU A 55 -12.70 2.87 10.20
N SER A 56 -11.59 3.42 10.68
CA SER A 56 -11.24 4.82 10.45
C SER A 56 -11.03 5.14 8.97
N ILE A 57 -10.39 4.24 8.21
CA ILE A 57 -10.19 4.39 6.76
C ILE A 57 -11.52 4.28 6.01
N ARG A 58 -12.38 3.34 6.41
CA ARG A 58 -13.72 3.22 5.83
C ARG A 58 -14.50 4.52 5.97
N GLN A 59 -14.46 5.12 7.16
CA GLN A 59 -15.07 6.42 7.41
C GLN A 59 -14.39 7.55 6.61
N LEU A 60 -13.05 7.60 6.58
CA LEU A 60 -12.31 8.58 5.79
C LEU A 60 -12.62 8.52 4.30
N LYS A 61 -12.71 7.32 3.73
CA LYS A 61 -13.12 7.15 2.32
C LYS A 61 -14.53 7.69 2.08
N TRP A 62 -15.44 7.49 3.02
CA TRP A 62 -16.79 8.07 2.94
C TRP A 62 -16.76 9.60 3.03
N GLU A 63 -16.04 10.15 4.02
CA GLU A 63 -15.96 11.60 4.27
C GLU A 63 -15.27 12.37 3.13
N LEU A 64 -14.20 11.81 2.57
CA LEU A 64 -13.34 12.48 1.59
C LEU A 64 -13.68 12.12 0.14
N GLY A 65 -14.49 11.06 -0.07
CA GLY A 65 -14.88 10.60 -1.39
C GLY A 65 -13.66 10.33 -2.28
N LYS A 66 -13.63 10.93 -3.47
CA LYS A 66 -12.53 10.76 -4.43
C LYS A 66 -11.16 11.27 -3.96
N ASN A 67 -11.13 12.05 -2.87
CA ASN A 67 -9.87 12.55 -2.30
C ASN A 67 -9.21 11.54 -1.33
N ALA A 68 -9.76 10.34 -1.18
CA ALA A 68 -9.15 9.26 -0.42
C ALA A 68 -9.14 7.98 -1.25
N LEU A 69 -7.94 7.45 -1.50
CA LEU A 69 -7.74 6.17 -2.19
C LEU A 69 -7.22 5.11 -1.23
N CYS A 70 -7.65 3.88 -1.47
CA CYS A 70 -7.11 2.70 -0.81
C CYS A 70 -6.22 1.93 -1.81
N VAL A 71 -4.93 1.93 -1.56
CA VAL A 71 -3.95 1.08 -2.26
C VAL A 71 -3.73 -0.15 -1.39
N HIS A 72 -4.11 -1.32 -1.88
CA HIS A 72 -3.99 -2.56 -1.14
C HIS A 72 -2.82 -3.39 -1.65
N LEU A 73 -1.85 -3.64 -0.77
CA LEU A 73 -0.69 -4.49 -1.05
C LEU A 73 -1.03 -5.93 -0.66
N THR A 74 -0.83 -6.86 -1.60
CA THR A 74 -1.05 -8.29 -1.38
C THR A 74 0.12 -9.12 -1.85
N TYR A 75 0.23 -10.33 -1.35
CA TYR A 75 1.27 -11.29 -1.76
C TYR A 75 0.71 -12.34 -2.71
N VAL A 76 1.44 -12.59 -3.80
CA VAL A 76 1.18 -13.65 -4.77
C VAL A 76 2.31 -14.67 -4.70
N PRO A 77 2.17 -15.73 -3.88
CA PRO A 77 3.22 -16.72 -3.72
C PRO A 77 3.47 -17.53 -4.99
N TYR A 78 4.73 -17.84 -5.22
CA TYR A 78 5.16 -18.82 -6.22
C TYR A 78 5.32 -20.20 -5.56
N LEU A 79 4.63 -21.19 -6.10
CA LEU A 79 4.78 -22.58 -5.67
C LEU A 79 5.79 -23.30 -6.56
N ALA A 80 7.02 -23.38 -6.10
CA ALA A 80 8.13 -24.00 -6.88
C ALA A 80 7.81 -25.44 -7.32
N ALA A 81 7.16 -26.23 -6.47
CA ALA A 81 6.76 -27.60 -6.81
C ALA A 81 5.74 -27.70 -7.95
N ALA A 82 4.92 -26.67 -8.14
CA ALA A 82 3.90 -26.61 -9.19
C ALA A 82 4.31 -25.71 -10.36
N GLY A 83 5.38 -24.94 -10.22
CA GLY A 83 5.85 -23.98 -11.23
C GLY A 83 4.85 -22.84 -11.49
N GLU A 84 4.04 -22.45 -10.53
CA GLU A 84 2.96 -21.48 -10.76
C GLU A 84 2.77 -20.47 -9.63
N LEU A 85 2.29 -19.28 -10.01
CA LEU A 85 1.85 -18.23 -9.07
C LEU A 85 0.41 -18.48 -8.60
N LYS A 86 0.15 -18.32 -7.32
CA LYS A 86 -1.17 -18.53 -6.71
C LYS A 86 -1.83 -17.19 -6.35
N THR A 87 -2.95 -16.89 -6.98
CA THR A 87 -3.71 -15.65 -6.75
C THR A 87 -4.78 -15.77 -5.66
N LYS A 88 -5.04 -16.96 -5.13
CA LYS A 88 -6.04 -17.16 -4.07
C LYS A 88 -5.76 -16.35 -2.80
N PRO A 89 -4.51 -16.25 -2.28
CA PRO A 89 -4.22 -15.41 -1.12
C PRO A 89 -4.58 -13.94 -1.33
N THR A 90 -4.26 -13.38 -2.51
CA THR A 90 -4.68 -12.03 -2.90
C THR A 90 -6.20 -11.88 -2.90
N GLN A 91 -6.92 -12.79 -3.52
CA GLN A 91 -8.38 -12.76 -3.57
C GLN A 91 -9.00 -12.82 -2.17
N HIS A 92 -8.41 -13.64 -1.29
CA HIS A 92 -8.86 -13.75 0.10
C HIS A 92 -8.61 -12.45 0.87
N SER A 93 -7.41 -11.89 0.78
CA SER A 93 -7.05 -10.63 1.42
C SER A 93 -7.97 -9.47 0.98
N VAL A 94 -8.31 -9.40 -0.32
CA VAL A 94 -9.26 -8.39 -0.81
C VAL A 94 -10.66 -8.62 -0.30
N LYS A 95 -11.12 -9.88 -0.19
CA LYS A 95 -12.43 -10.19 0.38
C LYS A 95 -12.52 -9.79 1.85
N GLU A 96 -11.47 -10.02 2.63
CA GLU A 96 -11.41 -9.58 4.03
C GLU A 96 -11.51 -8.05 4.11
N LEU A 97 -10.80 -7.32 3.26
CA LEU A 97 -10.90 -5.86 3.19
C LEU A 97 -12.31 -5.40 2.81
N GLN A 98 -12.94 -6.07 1.84
CA GLN A 98 -14.32 -5.78 1.43
C GLN A 98 -15.33 -6.11 2.53
N SER A 99 -15.07 -7.13 3.36
CA SER A 99 -15.95 -7.51 4.48
C SER A 99 -16.08 -6.42 5.53
N VAL A 100 -15.05 -5.59 5.69
CA VAL A 100 -15.08 -4.39 6.55
C VAL A 100 -15.54 -3.13 5.82
N GLY A 101 -16.08 -3.26 4.59
CA GLY A 101 -16.67 -2.17 3.83
C GLY A 101 -15.66 -1.29 3.06
N ILE A 102 -14.45 -1.79 2.81
CA ILE A 102 -13.44 -1.06 2.03
C ILE A 102 -13.22 -1.75 0.69
N GLN A 103 -13.57 -1.08 -0.40
CA GLN A 103 -13.17 -1.48 -1.75
C GLN A 103 -11.80 -0.88 -2.05
N PRO A 104 -10.78 -1.69 -2.39
CA PRO A 104 -9.49 -1.16 -2.86
C PRO A 104 -9.67 -0.47 -4.21
N ASP A 105 -8.98 0.65 -4.39
CA ASP A 105 -8.96 1.40 -5.64
C ASP A 105 -7.82 0.94 -6.54
N VAL A 106 -6.72 0.53 -5.93
CA VAL A 106 -5.52 0.02 -6.59
C VAL A 106 -5.02 -1.22 -5.85
N LEU A 107 -4.57 -2.22 -6.60
CA LEU A 107 -3.90 -3.40 -6.07
C LEU A 107 -2.43 -3.38 -6.45
N VAL A 108 -1.55 -3.59 -5.47
CA VAL A 108 -0.14 -3.85 -5.69
C VAL A 108 0.15 -5.31 -5.34
N LEU A 109 0.52 -6.09 -6.35
CA LEU A 109 0.76 -7.52 -6.22
C LEU A 109 2.26 -7.77 -5.99
N ARG A 110 2.64 -8.05 -4.76
CA ARG A 110 4.00 -8.44 -4.42
C ARG A 110 4.23 -9.90 -4.84
N ALA A 111 5.20 -10.15 -5.69
CA ALA A 111 5.53 -11.48 -6.20
C ALA A 111 7.02 -11.62 -6.49
N GLU A 112 7.54 -12.86 -6.44
CA GLU A 112 8.91 -13.18 -6.83
C GLU A 112 9.09 -13.13 -8.35
N HIS A 113 8.07 -13.57 -9.09
CA HIS A 113 8.10 -13.67 -10.54
C HIS A 113 7.04 -12.79 -11.20
N PRO A 114 7.28 -12.33 -12.44
CA PRO A 114 6.29 -11.56 -13.18
C PRO A 114 4.98 -12.32 -13.38
N LEU A 115 3.86 -11.64 -13.20
CA LEU A 115 2.54 -12.14 -13.51
C LEU A 115 2.24 -11.94 -14.99
N SER A 116 1.66 -12.95 -15.63
CA SER A 116 1.13 -12.79 -16.99
C SER A 116 -0.06 -11.82 -17.00
N ASP A 117 -0.31 -11.18 -18.15
CA ASP A 117 -1.45 -10.27 -18.31
C ASP A 117 -2.79 -10.96 -18.04
N GLY A 118 -2.94 -12.23 -18.44
CA GLY A 118 -4.12 -13.02 -18.16
C GLY A 118 -4.35 -13.21 -16.65
N LEU A 119 -3.27 -13.40 -15.88
CA LEU A 119 -3.35 -13.58 -14.45
C LEU A 119 -3.71 -12.24 -13.75
N ARG A 120 -3.13 -11.12 -14.19
CA ARG A 120 -3.46 -9.79 -13.69
C ARG A 120 -4.93 -9.43 -13.94
N LYS A 121 -5.44 -9.65 -15.17
CA LYS A 121 -6.84 -9.46 -15.53
C LYS A 121 -7.77 -10.32 -14.69
N LYS A 122 -7.41 -11.58 -14.45
CA LYS A 122 -8.17 -12.47 -13.57
C LYS A 122 -8.25 -11.92 -12.14
N VAL A 123 -7.14 -11.40 -11.58
CA VAL A 123 -7.13 -10.76 -10.26
C VAL A 123 -7.99 -9.51 -10.26
N ALA A 124 -7.87 -8.65 -11.25
CA ALA A 124 -8.66 -7.44 -11.41
C ALA A 124 -10.17 -7.75 -11.36
N GLN A 125 -10.60 -8.72 -12.14
CA GLN A 125 -12.01 -9.17 -12.20
C GLN A 125 -12.52 -9.70 -10.86
N PHE A 126 -11.73 -10.57 -10.19
CA PHE A 126 -12.13 -11.13 -8.90
C PHE A 126 -12.18 -10.10 -7.76
N CYS A 127 -11.36 -9.08 -7.86
CA CYS A 127 -11.22 -8.05 -6.83
C CYS A 127 -12.05 -6.80 -7.12
N ASN A 128 -12.78 -6.75 -8.23
CA ASN A 128 -13.55 -5.58 -8.70
C ASN A 128 -12.68 -4.31 -8.78
N VAL A 129 -11.51 -4.45 -9.41
CA VAL A 129 -10.56 -3.36 -9.63
C VAL A 129 -10.28 -3.28 -11.12
N ASP A 130 -10.07 -2.08 -11.65
CA ASP A 130 -9.72 -1.89 -13.07
C ASP A 130 -8.40 -2.58 -13.40
N ASP A 131 -8.30 -3.15 -14.60
CA ASP A 131 -7.07 -3.81 -15.07
C ASP A 131 -5.83 -2.91 -14.94
N LYS A 132 -5.97 -1.62 -15.24
CA LYS A 132 -4.91 -0.61 -15.11
C LYS A 132 -4.46 -0.36 -13.67
N ALA A 133 -5.36 -0.61 -12.72
CA ALA A 133 -5.11 -0.40 -11.30
C ALA A 133 -4.55 -1.65 -10.60
N VAL A 134 -4.17 -2.68 -11.35
CA VAL A 134 -3.47 -3.86 -10.84
C VAL A 134 -2.01 -3.79 -11.27
N VAL A 135 -1.15 -3.40 -10.33
CA VAL A 135 0.28 -3.21 -10.51
C VAL A 135 1.03 -4.34 -9.81
N GLN A 136 2.11 -4.81 -10.40
CA GLN A 136 2.94 -5.84 -9.77
C GLN A 136 4.24 -5.24 -9.20
N SER A 137 4.61 -5.68 -8.00
CA SER A 137 5.88 -5.40 -7.36
C SER A 137 6.68 -6.69 -7.30
N ILE A 138 7.48 -6.93 -8.33
CA ILE A 138 8.36 -8.10 -8.40
C ILE A 138 9.66 -7.86 -7.64
N ASP A 139 10.43 -8.93 -7.44
CA ASP A 139 11.78 -8.82 -6.89
C ASP A 139 12.63 -7.90 -7.77
N ALA A 140 13.32 -6.99 -7.12
CA ALA A 140 14.26 -6.07 -7.73
C ALA A 140 15.64 -6.28 -7.12
N GLU A 141 16.71 -5.98 -7.86
CA GLU A 141 18.08 -6.07 -7.33
C GLU A 141 18.30 -5.18 -6.10
N THR A 142 17.58 -4.06 -6.09
CA THR A 142 17.61 -3.14 -4.95
C THR A 142 16.24 -2.49 -4.74
N ILE A 143 15.92 -2.20 -3.48
CA ILE A 143 14.69 -1.46 -3.12
C ILE A 143 14.61 -0.08 -3.80
N TYR A 144 15.75 0.48 -4.19
CA TYR A 144 15.81 1.78 -4.87
C TYR A 144 15.32 1.73 -6.33
N GLU A 145 15.16 0.55 -6.93
CA GLU A 145 14.56 0.39 -8.26
C GLU A 145 13.04 0.42 -8.24
N VAL A 146 12.44 0.09 -7.09
CA VAL A 146 10.98 -0.01 -6.95
C VAL A 146 10.22 1.22 -7.47
N PRO A 147 10.64 2.47 -7.18
CA PRO A 147 9.95 3.65 -7.73
C PRO A 147 9.94 3.70 -9.26
N ILE A 148 11.03 3.26 -9.90
CA ILE A 148 11.11 3.21 -11.36
C ILE A 148 10.18 2.13 -11.92
N LEU A 149 10.15 0.96 -11.27
CA LEU A 149 9.28 -0.15 -11.67
C LEU A 149 7.79 0.20 -11.51
N MET A 150 7.43 0.90 -10.44
CA MET A 150 6.05 1.36 -10.21
C MET A 150 5.64 2.43 -11.22
N GLN A 151 6.53 3.39 -11.52
CA GLN A 151 6.27 4.40 -12.54
C GLN A 151 6.11 3.78 -13.93
N ALA A 152 6.96 2.81 -14.28
CA ALA A 152 6.87 2.13 -15.59
C ALA A 152 5.53 1.40 -15.80
N GLN A 153 4.84 1.05 -14.72
CA GLN A 153 3.51 0.45 -14.76
C GLN A 153 2.38 1.47 -14.62
N GLY A 154 2.69 2.76 -14.51
CA GLY A 154 1.71 3.84 -14.44
C GLY A 154 0.95 3.93 -13.11
N LEU A 155 1.57 3.50 -11.98
CA LEU A 155 0.93 3.60 -10.68
C LEU A 155 0.58 5.04 -10.32
N ASP A 156 1.49 5.97 -10.53
CA ASP A 156 1.33 7.41 -10.32
C ASP A 156 0.17 7.99 -11.15
N SER A 157 0.18 7.72 -12.44
CA SER A 157 -0.89 8.15 -13.36
C SER A 157 -2.25 7.58 -12.98
N THR A 158 -2.29 6.28 -12.62
CA THR A 158 -3.52 5.61 -12.17
C THR A 158 -4.09 6.25 -10.90
N ILE A 159 -3.23 6.60 -9.94
CA ILE A 159 -3.65 7.28 -8.71
C ILE A 159 -4.24 8.66 -9.04
N LEU A 160 -3.56 9.46 -9.88
CA LEU A 160 -4.05 10.77 -10.28
C LEU A 160 -5.41 10.67 -11.02
N GLU A 161 -5.55 9.76 -11.97
CA GLU A 161 -6.81 9.51 -12.67
C GLU A 161 -7.95 9.19 -11.70
N LYS A 162 -7.72 8.28 -10.74
CA LYS A 162 -8.74 7.88 -9.76
C LYS A 162 -9.12 9.01 -8.79
N MET A 163 -8.20 9.92 -8.51
CA MET A 163 -8.48 11.14 -7.73
C MET A 163 -9.15 12.24 -8.56
N GLY A 164 -9.27 12.05 -9.89
CA GLY A 164 -9.80 13.06 -10.80
C GLY A 164 -8.86 14.26 -10.96
N LEU A 165 -7.57 14.03 -10.76
CA LEU A 165 -6.51 15.02 -10.97
C LEU A 165 -5.95 14.92 -12.39
N PRO A 166 -5.43 16.03 -12.95
CA PRO A 166 -4.83 16.00 -14.28
C PRO A 166 -3.61 15.08 -14.28
N VAL A 167 -3.59 14.16 -15.24
CA VAL A 167 -2.40 13.37 -15.54
C VAL A 167 -1.55 14.20 -16.48
N GLY A 168 -0.53 14.86 -15.94
CA GLY A 168 0.43 15.63 -16.71
C GLY A 168 1.53 14.76 -17.31
N GLU A 169 2.63 15.41 -17.73
CA GLU A 169 3.83 14.69 -18.10
C GLU A 169 4.33 13.84 -16.93
N THR A 170 4.75 12.61 -17.22
CA THR A 170 5.32 11.71 -16.21
C THR A 170 6.52 12.39 -15.53
N PRO A 171 6.54 12.53 -14.23
CA PRO A 171 7.64 13.17 -13.53
C PRO A 171 8.97 12.53 -13.88
N GLY A 172 9.92 13.33 -14.32
CA GLY A 172 11.25 12.83 -14.62
C GLY A 172 11.97 12.40 -13.34
N LEU A 173 12.11 11.10 -13.12
CA LEU A 173 12.95 10.57 -12.03
C LEU A 173 14.45 10.66 -12.35
N GLY A 174 14.88 11.72 -13.06
CA GLY A 174 16.24 11.92 -13.51
C GLY A 174 17.28 11.87 -12.38
N PRO A 175 17.12 12.63 -11.28
CA PRO A 175 18.03 12.55 -10.13
C PRO A 175 18.09 11.16 -9.51
N TRP A 176 16.94 10.45 -9.45
CA TRP A 176 16.85 9.11 -8.92
C TRP A 176 17.54 8.08 -9.83
N ARG A 177 17.38 8.18 -11.14
CA ARG A 177 18.09 7.34 -12.12
C ARG A 177 19.59 7.53 -12.04
N LYS A 178 20.06 8.79 -11.94
CA LYS A 178 21.49 9.09 -11.71
C LYS A 178 22.03 8.52 -10.39
N PHE A 179 21.20 8.45 -9.36
CA PHE A 179 21.58 7.78 -8.11
C PHE A 179 21.78 6.27 -8.35
N LEU A 180 20.85 5.60 -9.04
CA LEU A 180 20.98 4.19 -9.39
C LEU A 180 22.22 3.90 -10.24
N GLU A 181 22.47 4.69 -11.26
CA GLU A 181 23.68 4.60 -12.10
C GLU A 181 24.96 4.67 -11.25
N ARG A 182 25.02 5.62 -10.31
CA ARG A 182 26.16 5.75 -9.39
C ARG A 182 26.29 4.56 -8.46
N ARG A 183 25.17 4.02 -7.99
CA ARG A 183 25.14 2.82 -7.16
C ARG A 183 25.72 1.61 -7.92
N HIS A 184 25.22 1.32 -9.12
CA HIS A 184 25.75 0.24 -9.96
C HIS A 184 27.25 0.42 -10.26
N ALA A 185 27.67 1.63 -10.59
CA ALA A 185 29.07 1.93 -10.81
C ALA A 185 29.95 1.75 -9.55
N ALA A 186 29.34 1.82 -8.37
CA ALA A 186 30.05 1.60 -7.11
C ALA A 186 30.28 0.11 -6.79
N GLU A 187 29.48 -0.79 -7.33
CA GLU A 187 29.59 -2.24 -7.11
C GLU A 187 30.91 -2.81 -7.63
N THR A 188 31.51 -2.18 -8.64
CA THR A 188 32.84 -2.54 -9.17
C THR A 188 33.99 -1.96 -8.38
N LYS A 189 33.73 -1.10 -7.37
CA LYS A 189 34.74 -0.46 -6.55
C LYS A 189 35.11 -1.32 -5.35
N LYS A 190 36.27 -1.03 -4.78
CA LYS A 190 36.72 -1.68 -3.54
C LYS A 190 35.70 -1.44 -2.42
N PRO A 191 35.22 -2.49 -1.74
CA PRO A 191 34.24 -2.34 -0.67
C PRO A 191 34.80 -1.51 0.49
N ILE A 192 33.92 -0.73 1.11
CA ILE A 192 34.20 0.00 2.35
C ILE A 192 33.67 -0.84 3.50
N ASN A 193 34.52 -1.13 4.47
CA ASN A 193 34.09 -1.84 5.68
C ASN A 193 33.53 -0.84 6.69
N ILE A 194 32.29 -1.07 7.09
CA ILE A 194 31.63 -0.32 8.16
C ILE A 194 31.44 -1.27 9.34
N ALA A 195 32.02 -0.92 10.50
CA ALA A 195 31.80 -1.69 11.72
C ALA A 195 30.53 -1.19 12.41
N LEU A 196 29.56 -2.09 12.59
CA LEU A 196 28.40 -1.83 13.45
C LEU A 196 28.73 -2.32 14.86
N VAL A 197 28.80 -1.40 15.80
CA VAL A 197 29.08 -1.71 17.21
C VAL A 197 27.78 -1.58 18.01
N GLY A 198 27.32 -2.69 18.58
CA GLY A 198 26.12 -2.74 19.40
C GLY A 198 26.38 -3.33 20.79
N LYS A 199 25.45 -3.11 21.71
CA LYS A 199 25.50 -3.66 23.07
C LYS A 199 25.11 -5.14 23.12
N TYR A 200 24.28 -5.59 22.17
CA TYR A 200 23.77 -6.95 22.07
C TYR A 200 24.09 -7.52 20.70
N ASP A 201 24.44 -8.82 20.65
CA ASP A 201 24.61 -9.50 19.38
C ASP A 201 23.26 -9.54 18.63
N LEU A 202 23.31 -9.16 17.36
CA LEU A 202 22.20 -9.37 16.45
C LEU A 202 22.21 -10.85 16.08
N GLN A 203 21.26 -11.62 16.58
CA GLN A 203 20.99 -12.99 16.14
C GLN A 203 20.24 -13.00 14.83
#